data_be457e93f808e1b81871a908c374a195
#
_entry.id   be457e93f808e1b81871a908c374a195
#
_cell.length_a   1.000
_cell.length_b   1.000
_cell.length_c   1.000
_cell.angle_alpha   90.00
_cell.angle_beta   90.00
_cell.angle_gamma   90.00
#
_symmetry.space_group_name_H-M   'P 1'
#
loop_
_entity.id
_entity.type
_entity.pdbx_description
1 polymer ?
#
loop_
_entity_poly.entity_id
_entity_poly.type
_entity_poly.pdbx_seq_one_letter_code
_entity_poly.pdbx_strand_id
1 'polypeptide(L)'
;MKNYVYVVSKNGKPLMLTSPVKARRLLKAGKAKVVKRTPFTIQLIYGSSGYKQDVKLGVDTGYKHVGLSAVSDAKELFRSEVELRTDIVKLLSEKRQYRRTRRNRLWYRKARFLNRTKSKKAGWLAPSVEHRLNEHIKAINFVKSILPITQVNLEVAAFDIQKIKNPDIQGTDYQNGDQKNFWNVREYVLYRDNHICQACNGKSKDKVLNVHHVTPRADGGTNRPDNLITLCETCHKAYHKGKLELKIKKHKAFKTETVMSILRWKIVNKLRELGNTVNITYGYLTKSARIALKLDKSHANDAFCIAGGSGQERTDVINGSFNRRNNRSVQLNRKGFKPSIRKVRYKMQPNDLVRCGKEVFRVIGVHSYGKYVKLRNKLNEIINVNIKKADILVYGKGLQFN
;
A
#
# COMPACT_ATOMS: atom_id res chain seq x y z
N MET A 1 -16.99 -26.11 -5.34
CA MET A 1 -16.52 -24.81 -5.93
C MET A 1 -16.06 -25.03 -7.35
N LYS A 2 -16.60 -24.27 -8.30
CA LYS A 2 -16.19 -24.39 -9.71
C LYS A 2 -14.93 -23.52 -9.92
N ASN A 3 -13.75 -24.14 -9.91
CA ASN A 3 -12.50 -23.47 -10.24
C ASN A 3 -12.45 -23.18 -11.75
N TYR A 4 -12.53 -21.92 -12.14
CA TYR A 4 -12.37 -21.51 -13.52
C TYR A 4 -10.90 -21.27 -13.86
N VAL A 5 -10.54 -21.42 -15.15
CA VAL A 5 -9.21 -21.18 -15.68
C VAL A 5 -9.22 -19.92 -16.56
N TYR A 6 -8.31 -19.00 -16.30
CA TYR A 6 -8.14 -17.80 -17.10
C TYR A 6 -7.44 -18.15 -18.42
N VAL A 7 -7.90 -17.52 -19.50
CA VAL A 7 -7.39 -17.80 -20.84
C VAL A 7 -6.95 -16.52 -21.50
N VAL A 8 -5.78 -16.55 -22.12
CA VAL A 8 -5.33 -15.48 -23.02
C VAL A 8 -5.10 -16.04 -24.42
N SER A 9 -5.34 -15.22 -25.42
CA SER A 9 -5.13 -15.56 -26.82
C SER A 9 -3.65 -15.79 -27.15
N LYS A 10 -3.34 -16.25 -28.36
CA LYS A 10 -1.96 -16.35 -28.89
C LYS A 10 -1.19 -15.02 -28.75
N ASN A 11 -1.86 -13.90 -28.95
CA ASN A 11 -1.29 -12.56 -28.85
C ASN A 11 -1.34 -11.95 -27.44
N GLY A 12 -1.62 -12.75 -26.40
CA GLY A 12 -1.68 -12.30 -25.00
C GLY A 12 -2.92 -11.46 -24.64
N LYS A 13 -3.91 -11.30 -25.54
CA LYS A 13 -5.16 -10.60 -25.22
C LYS A 13 -6.05 -11.50 -24.36
N PRO A 14 -6.67 -11.00 -23.27
CA PRO A 14 -7.53 -11.79 -22.39
C PRO A 14 -8.80 -12.23 -23.09
N LEU A 15 -9.24 -13.43 -22.77
CA LEU A 15 -10.48 -14.08 -23.24
C LEU A 15 -11.36 -14.41 -22.03
N MET A 16 -12.56 -14.94 -22.29
CA MET A 16 -13.44 -15.43 -21.23
C MET A 16 -12.84 -16.68 -20.55
N LEU A 17 -13.29 -16.93 -19.32
CA LEU A 17 -12.89 -18.10 -18.54
C LEU A 17 -13.28 -19.40 -19.21
N THR A 18 -12.53 -20.46 -18.92
CA THR A 18 -12.85 -21.81 -19.35
C THR A 18 -12.93 -22.79 -18.18
N SER A 19 -13.59 -23.92 -18.39
CA SER A 19 -13.63 -24.98 -17.38
C SER A 19 -12.27 -25.68 -17.22
N PRO A 20 -11.94 -26.19 -16.04
CA PRO A 20 -10.71 -26.94 -15.80
C PRO A 20 -10.56 -28.16 -16.72
N VAL A 21 -11.67 -28.82 -17.07
CA VAL A 21 -11.68 -29.95 -17.98
C VAL A 21 -11.22 -29.52 -19.37
N LYS A 22 -11.80 -28.46 -19.91
CA LYS A 22 -11.41 -27.92 -21.23
C LYS A 22 -9.96 -27.47 -21.24
N ALA A 23 -9.53 -26.75 -20.19
CA ALA A 23 -8.13 -26.32 -20.05
C ALA A 23 -7.16 -27.50 -20.05
N ARG A 24 -7.46 -28.56 -19.32
CA ARG A 24 -6.66 -29.80 -19.28
C ARG A 24 -6.56 -30.46 -20.65
N ARG A 25 -7.68 -30.55 -21.38
CA ARG A 25 -7.69 -31.08 -22.76
C ARG A 25 -6.81 -30.24 -23.70
N LEU A 26 -6.90 -28.91 -23.63
CA LEU A 26 -6.10 -28.01 -24.45
C LEU A 26 -4.59 -28.14 -24.14
N LEU A 27 -4.23 -28.25 -22.87
CA LEU A 27 -2.83 -28.47 -22.45
C LEU A 27 -2.30 -29.82 -22.92
N LYS A 28 -3.09 -30.92 -22.77
CA LYS A 28 -2.71 -32.27 -23.21
C LYS A 28 -2.56 -32.36 -24.73
N ALA A 29 -3.42 -31.66 -25.48
CA ALA A 29 -3.37 -31.60 -26.94
C ALA A 29 -2.26 -30.65 -27.48
N GLY A 30 -1.45 -30.04 -26.62
CA GLY A 30 -0.42 -29.08 -27.04
C GLY A 30 -0.99 -27.76 -27.63
N LYS A 31 -2.29 -27.51 -27.51
CA LYS A 31 -2.98 -26.31 -28.04
C LYS A 31 -2.93 -25.10 -27.09
N ALA A 32 -2.43 -25.26 -25.87
CA ALA A 32 -2.24 -24.20 -24.91
C ALA A 32 -0.97 -24.45 -24.07
N LYS A 33 -0.44 -23.36 -23.48
CA LYS A 33 0.66 -23.41 -22.50
C LYS A 33 0.30 -22.64 -21.24
N VAL A 34 0.87 -23.03 -20.11
CA VAL A 34 0.68 -22.34 -18.82
C VAL A 34 1.49 -21.04 -18.81
N VAL A 35 0.84 -19.91 -18.49
CA VAL A 35 1.50 -18.57 -18.44
C VAL A 35 1.59 -18.05 -17.01
N LYS A 36 0.54 -18.29 -16.19
CA LYS A 36 0.53 -17.89 -14.78
C LYS A 36 0.02 -19.05 -13.92
N ARG A 37 0.57 -19.14 -12.71
CA ARG A 37 0.24 -20.20 -11.77
C ARG A 37 -0.90 -19.80 -10.84
N THR A 38 -0.88 -18.56 -10.37
CA THR A 38 -1.91 -18.01 -9.48
C THR A 38 -2.26 -16.59 -9.92
N PRO A 39 -3.50 -16.30 -10.28
CA PRO A 39 -4.54 -17.28 -10.64
C PRO A 39 -4.16 -18.09 -11.89
N PHE A 40 -4.62 -19.34 -11.97
CA PHE A 40 -4.18 -20.22 -13.03
C PHE A 40 -4.63 -19.74 -14.40
N THR A 41 -3.65 -19.46 -15.28
CA THR A 41 -3.88 -18.85 -16.58
C THR A 41 -3.14 -19.61 -17.67
N ILE A 42 -3.84 -19.96 -18.75
CA ILE A 42 -3.28 -20.58 -19.94
C ILE A 42 -3.30 -19.63 -21.13
N GLN A 43 -2.35 -19.79 -22.02
CA GLN A 43 -2.29 -19.08 -23.29
C GLN A 43 -2.55 -20.06 -24.44
N LEU A 44 -3.47 -19.70 -25.34
CA LEU A 44 -3.72 -20.44 -26.56
C LEU A 44 -2.55 -20.26 -27.53
N ILE A 45 -2.20 -21.32 -28.27
CA ILE A 45 -1.14 -21.30 -29.27
C ILE A 45 -1.71 -21.03 -30.66
N TYR A 46 -2.99 -21.28 -30.83
CA TYR A 46 -3.72 -21.04 -32.09
C TYR A 46 -4.57 -19.75 -32.03
N GLY A 47 -5.04 -19.31 -33.18
CA GLY A 47 -5.93 -18.17 -33.30
C GLY A 47 -7.32 -18.48 -32.73
N SER A 48 -7.91 -17.50 -32.06
CA SER A 48 -9.28 -17.57 -31.55
C SER A 48 -9.93 -16.20 -31.69
N SER A 49 -11.09 -16.15 -32.32
CA SER A 49 -11.95 -14.97 -32.41
C SER A 49 -12.82 -14.80 -31.16
N GLY A 50 -12.72 -15.68 -30.20
CA GLY A 50 -13.46 -15.86 -28.95
C GLY A 50 -14.48 -14.81 -28.59
N TYR A 51 -15.73 -15.22 -28.39
CA TYR A 51 -16.80 -14.38 -27.85
C TYR A 51 -16.41 -13.80 -26.49
N LYS A 52 -16.68 -12.51 -26.29
CA LYS A 52 -16.43 -11.80 -25.04
C LYS A 52 -17.73 -11.20 -24.54
N GLN A 53 -17.98 -11.39 -23.26
CA GLN A 53 -19.06 -10.70 -22.54
C GLN A 53 -18.56 -9.35 -22.04
N ASP A 54 -19.49 -8.46 -21.74
CA ASP A 54 -19.17 -7.25 -20.99
C ASP A 54 -18.75 -7.63 -19.57
N VAL A 55 -17.59 -7.14 -19.17
CA VAL A 55 -17.04 -7.37 -17.84
C VAL A 55 -16.69 -6.04 -17.20
N LYS A 56 -17.38 -5.71 -16.11
CA LYS A 56 -17.16 -4.50 -15.33
C LYS A 56 -16.21 -4.83 -14.17
N LEU A 57 -15.16 -4.04 -14.01
CA LEU A 57 -14.23 -4.15 -12.91
C LEU A 57 -14.55 -3.09 -11.85
N GLY A 58 -15.03 -3.49 -10.70
CA GLY A 58 -15.14 -2.66 -9.52
C GLY A 58 -13.84 -2.61 -8.74
N VAL A 59 -13.49 -1.41 -8.31
CA VAL A 59 -12.25 -1.14 -7.56
C VAL A 59 -12.57 -0.31 -6.33
N ASP A 60 -12.43 -0.92 -5.17
CA ASP A 60 -12.43 -0.21 -3.89
C ASP A 60 -11.01 0.21 -3.55
N THR A 61 -10.76 1.53 -3.58
CA THR A 61 -9.43 2.09 -3.38
C THR A 61 -9.17 2.41 -1.91
N GLY A 62 -8.35 1.62 -1.26
CA GLY A 62 -7.95 1.83 0.14
C GLY A 62 -6.49 2.23 0.33
N TYR A 63 -6.15 2.70 1.54
CA TYR A 63 -4.77 3.05 1.88
C TYR A 63 -3.86 1.84 2.07
N LYS A 64 -4.37 0.76 2.67
CA LYS A 64 -3.62 -0.47 2.93
C LYS A 64 -4.05 -1.62 2.03
N HIS A 65 -5.29 -1.65 1.63
CA HIS A 65 -5.89 -2.70 0.84
C HIS A 65 -6.61 -2.12 -0.37
N VAL A 66 -6.68 -2.90 -1.41
CA VAL A 66 -7.48 -2.61 -2.62
C VAL A 66 -8.38 -3.81 -2.85
N GLY A 67 -9.68 -3.58 -2.91
CA GLY A 67 -10.65 -4.56 -3.34
C GLY A 67 -10.81 -4.55 -4.86
N LEU A 68 -10.86 -5.72 -5.47
CA LEU A 68 -11.05 -5.90 -6.90
C LEU A 68 -12.12 -6.97 -7.13
N SER A 69 -13.14 -6.64 -7.93
CA SER A 69 -14.17 -7.59 -8.34
C SER A 69 -14.51 -7.37 -9.81
N ALA A 70 -14.37 -8.40 -10.62
CA ALA A 70 -14.75 -8.36 -12.03
C ALA A 70 -16.04 -9.14 -12.24
N VAL A 71 -17.07 -8.47 -12.70
CA VAL A 71 -18.45 -8.99 -12.78
C VAL A 71 -18.94 -8.96 -14.23
N SER A 72 -19.49 -10.08 -14.70
CA SER A 72 -20.33 -10.17 -15.90
C SER A 72 -21.79 -10.22 -15.50
N ASP A 73 -22.71 -10.27 -16.46
CA ASP A 73 -24.15 -10.28 -16.17
C ASP A 73 -24.57 -11.44 -15.25
N ALA A 74 -23.97 -12.64 -15.40
CA ALA A 74 -24.37 -13.82 -14.65
C ALA A 74 -23.43 -14.16 -13.49
N LYS A 75 -22.15 -13.74 -13.53
CA LYS A 75 -21.10 -14.25 -12.60
C LYS A 75 -20.10 -13.20 -12.21
N GLU A 76 -19.59 -13.34 -10.98
CA GLU A 76 -18.34 -12.74 -10.57
C GLU A 76 -17.18 -13.62 -11.06
N LEU A 77 -16.35 -13.07 -11.96
CA LEU A 77 -15.27 -13.80 -12.64
C LEU A 77 -13.94 -13.73 -11.92
N PHE A 78 -13.76 -12.70 -11.09
CA PHE A 78 -12.56 -12.48 -10.28
C PHE A 78 -12.94 -11.72 -9.02
N ARG A 79 -12.38 -12.14 -7.90
CA ARG A 79 -12.56 -11.48 -6.60
C ARG A 79 -11.27 -11.50 -5.83
N SER A 80 -10.82 -10.35 -5.38
CA SER A 80 -9.53 -10.25 -4.68
C SER A 80 -9.49 -9.11 -3.70
N GLU A 81 -8.70 -9.32 -2.65
CA GLU A 81 -8.24 -8.29 -1.75
C GLU A 81 -6.70 -8.23 -1.80
N VAL A 82 -6.16 -7.07 -2.16
CA VAL A 82 -4.72 -6.88 -2.39
C VAL A 82 -4.14 -5.98 -1.31
N GLU A 83 -3.19 -6.49 -0.54
CA GLU A 83 -2.44 -5.73 0.43
C GLU A 83 -1.37 -4.87 -0.25
N LEU A 84 -1.40 -3.56 0.01
CA LEU A 84 -0.44 -2.57 -0.49
C LEU A 84 0.73 -2.42 0.48
N ARG A 85 1.90 -2.07 -0.03
CA ARG A 85 3.09 -1.87 0.79
C ARG A 85 2.99 -0.62 1.65
N THR A 86 3.22 -0.77 2.94
CA THR A 86 3.23 0.32 3.93
C THR A 86 4.64 0.72 4.36
N ASP A 87 5.66 -0.07 4.00
CA ASP A 87 7.06 0.08 4.42
C ASP A 87 7.86 1.16 3.64
N ILE A 88 7.30 1.74 2.59
CA ILE A 88 8.01 2.68 1.70
C ILE A 88 8.57 3.89 2.42
N VAL A 89 7.80 4.48 3.35
CA VAL A 89 8.25 5.66 4.12
C VAL A 89 9.45 5.30 4.99
N LYS A 90 9.41 4.14 5.68
CA LYS A 90 10.51 3.61 6.48
C LYS A 90 11.77 3.41 5.63
N LEU A 91 11.64 2.75 4.49
CA LEU A 91 12.76 2.51 3.57
C LEU A 91 13.37 3.80 3.02
N LEU A 92 12.57 4.82 2.75
CA LEU A 92 13.06 6.14 2.32
C LEU A 92 13.82 6.85 3.45
N SER A 93 13.34 6.74 4.69
CA SER A 93 14.03 7.28 5.87
C SER A 93 15.37 6.58 6.11
N GLU A 94 15.41 5.25 6.07
CA GLU A 94 16.64 4.45 6.17
C GLU A 94 17.66 4.85 5.09
N LYS A 95 17.22 4.98 3.83
CA LYS A 95 18.07 5.46 2.73
C LYS A 95 18.61 6.87 2.97
N ARG A 96 17.81 7.75 3.56
CA ARG A 96 18.23 9.12 3.92
C ARG A 96 19.31 9.09 4.99
N GLN A 97 19.09 8.33 6.07
CA GLN A 97 20.04 8.16 7.16
C GLN A 97 21.37 7.57 6.66
N TYR A 98 21.31 6.50 5.85
CA TYR A 98 22.49 5.89 5.26
C TYR A 98 23.30 6.86 4.40
N ARG A 99 22.63 7.67 3.58
CA ARG A 99 23.29 8.73 2.80
C ARG A 99 23.91 9.80 3.69
N ARG A 100 23.24 10.19 4.79
CA ARG A 100 23.77 11.13 5.77
C ARG A 100 25.05 10.59 6.42
N THR A 101 25.03 9.37 6.95
CA THR A 101 26.18 8.72 7.56
C THR A 101 27.37 8.62 6.60
N ARG A 102 27.12 8.21 5.34
CA ARG A 102 28.18 8.15 4.33
C ARG A 102 28.80 9.53 4.04
N ARG A 103 28.00 10.57 4.05
CA ARG A 103 28.47 11.93 3.80
C ARG A 103 29.27 12.51 4.94
N ASN A 104 28.94 12.18 6.19
CA ASN A 104 29.66 12.67 7.36
C ASN A 104 31.09 12.10 7.48
N ARG A 105 31.45 11.09 6.66
CA ARG A 105 32.81 10.54 6.56
C ARG A 105 33.71 11.34 5.62
N LEU A 106 33.18 12.28 4.87
CA LEU A 106 33.95 13.08 3.94
C LEU A 106 34.60 14.26 4.69
N TRP A 107 35.91 14.43 4.53
CA TRP A 107 36.70 15.54 5.09
C TRP A 107 36.10 16.91 4.75
N TYR A 108 35.86 17.14 3.45
CA TYR A 108 35.26 18.36 2.96
C TYR A 108 33.97 18.06 2.21
N ARG A 109 33.02 18.95 2.37
CA ARG A 109 31.76 18.85 1.67
C ARG A 109 31.22 20.22 1.28
N LYS A 110 31.04 20.41 -0.02
CA LYS A 110 30.42 21.61 -0.55
C LYS A 110 29.02 21.82 0.05
N ALA A 111 28.74 23.03 0.51
CA ALA A 111 27.42 23.39 1.04
C ALA A 111 26.32 23.08 0.00
N ARG A 112 25.21 22.53 0.46
CA ARG A 112 24.05 22.25 -0.38
C ARG A 112 22.85 23.02 0.14
N PHE A 113 22.32 23.86 -0.68
CA PHE A 113 21.08 24.58 -0.41
C PHE A 113 19.87 23.74 -0.84
N LEU A 114 18.71 23.97 -0.20
CA LEU A 114 17.44 23.29 -0.49
C LEU A 114 16.80 23.85 -1.78
N ASN A 115 17.45 23.68 -2.92
CA ASN A 115 16.96 24.18 -4.21
C ASN A 115 15.80 23.38 -4.80
N ARG A 116 15.34 22.34 -4.10
CA ARG A 116 14.38 21.36 -4.65
C ARG A 116 12.93 21.83 -4.67
N THR A 117 12.58 22.88 -3.93
CA THR A 117 11.21 23.42 -3.91
C THR A 117 10.83 24.07 -5.24
N LYS A 118 11.76 24.78 -5.86
CA LYS A 118 11.57 25.43 -7.17
C LYS A 118 11.74 24.50 -8.38
N SER A 119 12.39 23.33 -8.20
CA SER A 119 12.65 22.37 -9.29
C SER A 119 11.64 21.23 -9.39
N LYS A 120 10.57 21.24 -8.62
CA LYS A 120 9.51 20.23 -8.73
C LYS A 120 8.65 20.53 -9.94
N LYS A 121 8.56 19.54 -10.83
CA LYS A 121 7.66 19.60 -12.00
C LYS A 121 6.19 19.68 -11.54
N ALA A 122 5.35 20.29 -12.36
CA ALA A 122 3.91 20.28 -12.15
C ALA A 122 3.42 18.83 -11.98
N GLY A 123 2.50 18.62 -11.04
CA GLY A 123 1.98 17.26 -10.75
C GLY A 123 2.92 16.35 -9.94
N TRP A 124 4.06 16.84 -9.46
CA TRP A 124 4.97 16.03 -8.64
C TRP A 124 4.28 15.47 -7.40
N LEU A 125 4.47 14.18 -7.16
CA LEU A 125 4.04 13.48 -5.96
C LEU A 125 5.22 13.09 -5.09
N ALA A 126 5.01 13.03 -3.77
CA ALA A 126 5.99 12.42 -2.89
C ALA A 126 6.21 10.94 -3.30
N PRO A 127 7.46 10.43 -3.31
CA PRO A 127 7.74 9.08 -3.82
C PRO A 127 6.93 7.95 -3.16
N SER A 128 6.53 8.10 -1.89
CA SER A 128 5.65 7.13 -1.22
C SER A 128 4.21 7.18 -1.72
N VAL A 129 3.73 8.36 -2.11
CA VAL A 129 2.38 8.56 -2.66
C VAL A 129 2.34 8.06 -4.11
N GLU A 130 3.35 8.41 -4.90
CA GLU A 130 3.51 7.92 -6.27
C GLU A 130 3.62 6.38 -6.33
N HIS A 131 4.38 5.79 -5.40
CA HIS A 131 4.48 4.34 -5.30
C HIS A 131 3.10 3.71 -5.07
N ARG A 132 2.29 4.30 -4.19
CA ARG A 132 0.94 3.83 -3.91
C ARG A 132 0.01 3.97 -5.11
N LEU A 133 0.06 5.11 -5.81
CA LEU A 133 -0.63 5.28 -7.09
C LEU A 133 -0.31 4.14 -8.07
N ASN A 134 1.00 3.86 -8.23
CA ASN A 134 1.46 2.83 -9.14
C ASN A 134 1.06 1.41 -8.70
N GLU A 135 0.89 1.13 -7.42
CA GLU A 135 0.39 -0.16 -6.93
C GLU A 135 -1.09 -0.35 -7.29
N HIS A 136 -1.94 0.68 -7.11
CA HIS A 136 -3.35 0.61 -7.55
C HIS A 136 -3.45 0.34 -9.05
N ILE A 137 -2.72 1.12 -9.87
CA ILE A 137 -2.71 0.94 -11.33
C ILE A 137 -2.22 -0.46 -11.72
N LYS A 138 -1.18 -1.00 -11.05
CA LYS A 138 -0.68 -2.35 -11.32
C LYS A 138 -1.70 -3.44 -10.95
N ALA A 139 -2.42 -3.28 -9.85
CA ALA A 139 -3.46 -4.22 -9.44
C ALA A 139 -4.60 -4.26 -10.47
N ILE A 140 -5.06 -3.10 -10.94
CA ILE A 140 -6.09 -2.98 -11.98
C ILE A 140 -5.59 -3.59 -13.30
N ASN A 141 -4.40 -3.22 -13.76
CA ASN A 141 -3.82 -3.74 -15.00
C ASN A 141 -3.56 -5.25 -14.94
N PHE A 142 -3.31 -5.81 -13.75
CA PHE A 142 -3.20 -7.25 -13.60
C PHE A 142 -4.52 -7.94 -13.96
N VAL A 143 -5.65 -7.48 -13.42
CA VAL A 143 -6.97 -8.06 -13.75
C VAL A 143 -7.26 -7.89 -15.24
N LYS A 144 -6.98 -6.74 -15.81
CA LYS A 144 -7.10 -6.50 -17.26
C LYS A 144 -6.21 -7.40 -18.12
N SER A 145 -5.13 -7.91 -17.58
CA SER A 145 -4.25 -8.85 -18.31
C SER A 145 -4.78 -10.28 -18.38
N ILE A 146 -5.79 -10.62 -17.57
CA ILE A 146 -6.36 -11.97 -17.48
C ILE A 146 -7.85 -12.04 -17.81
N LEU A 147 -8.56 -10.89 -17.81
CA LEU A 147 -9.98 -10.77 -18.14
C LEU A 147 -10.23 -9.63 -19.13
N PRO A 148 -11.17 -9.78 -20.07
CA PRO A 148 -11.51 -8.77 -21.06
C PRO A 148 -12.39 -7.67 -20.44
N ILE A 149 -11.79 -6.84 -19.57
CA ILE A 149 -12.49 -5.75 -18.90
C ILE A 149 -12.89 -4.68 -19.91
N THR A 150 -14.19 -4.35 -19.98
CA THR A 150 -14.76 -3.31 -20.83
C THR A 150 -14.83 -1.97 -20.12
N GLN A 151 -15.06 -1.98 -18.80
CA GLN A 151 -15.27 -0.78 -17.99
C GLN A 151 -14.65 -0.95 -16.61
N VAL A 152 -14.07 0.12 -16.07
CA VAL A 152 -13.55 0.18 -14.70
C VAL A 152 -14.41 1.14 -13.89
N ASN A 153 -15.06 0.64 -12.85
CA ASN A 153 -15.81 1.43 -11.88
C ASN A 153 -14.93 1.64 -10.64
N LEU A 154 -14.72 2.89 -10.24
CA LEU A 154 -13.82 3.24 -9.17
C LEU A 154 -14.55 4.01 -8.08
N GLU A 155 -14.39 3.59 -6.82
CA GLU A 155 -14.84 4.40 -5.70
C GLU A 155 -13.86 5.55 -5.44
N VAL A 156 -14.40 6.77 -5.43
CA VAL A 156 -13.64 7.98 -5.13
C VAL A 156 -14.03 8.46 -3.74
N ALA A 157 -13.24 8.08 -2.75
CA ALA A 157 -13.44 8.53 -1.38
C ALA A 157 -13.13 10.04 -1.26
N ALA A 158 -14.12 10.82 -0.82
CA ALA A 158 -13.95 12.22 -0.45
C ALA A 158 -13.89 12.32 1.08
N PHE A 159 -12.69 12.55 1.62
CA PHE A 159 -12.51 12.77 3.05
C PHE A 159 -12.43 14.26 3.34
N ASP A 160 -13.48 14.78 3.96
CA ASP A 160 -13.47 16.11 4.53
C ASP A 160 -12.91 16.05 5.95
N ILE A 161 -11.64 16.42 6.08
CA ILE A 161 -10.92 16.34 7.35
C ILE A 161 -11.48 17.35 8.37
N GLN A 162 -11.95 18.51 7.91
CA GLN A 162 -12.52 19.53 8.79
C GLN A 162 -13.86 19.04 9.35
N LYS A 163 -14.72 18.47 8.49
CA LYS A 163 -16.00 17.89 8.91
C LYS A 163 -15.83 16.64 9.78
N ILE A 164 -14.78 15.85 9.56
CA ILE A 164 -14.45 14.71 10.45
C ILE A 164 -14.06 15.20 11.85
N LYS A 165 -13.44 16.37 11.97
CA LYS A 165 -13.07 16.99 13.24
C LYS A 165 -14.26 17.68 13.92
N ASN A 166 -14.99 18.44 13.15
CA ASN A 166 -16.17 19.18 13.56
C ASN A 166 -17.33 18.87 12.62
N PRO A 167 -18.26 17.98 13.02
CA PRO A 167 -19.41 17.60 12.17
C PRO A 167 -20.31 18.76 11.78
N ASP A 168 -20.32 19.84 12.58
CA ASP A 168 -21.23 20.97 12.43
C ASP A 168 -20.66 22.08 11.53
N ILE A 169 -19.43 21.92 11.04
CA ILE A 169 -18.77 22.92 10.18
C ILE A 169 -19.54 23.16 8.87
N GLN A 170 -19.85 24.41 8.55
CA GLN A 170 -20.62 24.81 7.38
C GLN A 170 -20.09 26.13 6.78
N GLY A 171 -20.31 26.31 5.49
CA GLY A 171 -20.09 27.57 4.78
C GLY A 171 -18.73 28.22 5.04
N THR A 172 -18.75 29.43 5.61
CA THR A 172 -17.55 30.25 5.89
C THR A 172 -16.67 29.66 7.01
N ASP A 173 -17.16 28.76 7.84
CA ASP A 173 -16.38 28.11 8.91
C ASP A 173 -15.21 27.31 8.36
N TYR A 174 -15.32 26.79 7.12
CA TYR A 174 -14.22 26.14 6.42
C TYR A 174 -13.01 27.05 6.19
N GLN A 175 -13.23 28.35 6.16
CA GLN A 175 -12.18 29.36 6.02
C GLN A 175 -11.63 29.83 7.37
N ASN A 176 -12.35 29.55 8.46
CA ASN A 176 -12.06 29.92 9.82
C ASN A 176 -11.44 28.76 10.60
N GLY A 177 -10.24 28.32 10.20
CA GLY A 177 -9.52 27.27 10.94
C GLY A 177 -9.09 27.73 12.33
N ASP A 178 -8.83 26.76 13.24
CA ASP A 178 -8.42 26.99 14.64
C ASP A 178 -7.29 28.02 14.82
N GLN A 179 -6.47 28.24 13.80
CA GLN A 179 -5.32 29.15 13.82
C GLN A 179 -5.59 30.51 13.16
N LYS A 180 -6.84 30.82 12.82
CA LYS A 180 -7.18 32.12 12.25
C LYS A 180 -6.78 33.22 13.24
N ASN A 181 -6.15 34.30 12.74
CA ASN A 181 -5.65 35.44 13.48
C ASN A 181 -4.42 35.18 14.37
N PHE A 182 -3.80 33.99 14.31
CA PHE A 182 -2.56 33.73 14.99
C PHE A 182 -1.38 33.79 14.04
N TRP A 183 -0.28 34.41 14.46
CA TRP A 183 0.97 34.56 13.71
C TRP A 183 1.53 33.20 13.25
N ASN A 184 1.46 32.20 14.14
CA ASN A 184 1.95 30.84 13.86
C ASN A 184 1.29 29.83 14.80
N VAL A 185 1.52 28.53 14.55
CA VAL A 185 0.96 27.44 15.35
C VAL A 185 1.43 27.46 16.81
N ARG A 186 2.64 27.99 17.08
CA ARG A 186 3.16 28.09 18.46
C ARG A 186 2.31 29.06 19.27
N GLU A 187 2.06 30.24 18.75
CA GLU A 187 1.25 31.26 19.42
C GLU A 187 -0.18 30.77 19.66
N TYR A 188 -0.77 30.09 18.69
CA TYR A 188 -2.07 29.47 18.87
C TYR A 188 -2.08 28.42 20.01
N VAL A 189 -1.05 27.55 20.07
CA VAL A 189 -0.99 26.51 21.11
C VAL A 189 -0.78 27.11 22.50
N LEU A 190 0.09 28.13 22.61
CA LEU A 190 0.28 28.86 23.86
C LEU A 190 -1.01 29.52 24.32
N TYR A 191 -1.73 30.19 23.43
CA TYR A 191 -3.05 30.79 23.72
C TYR A 191 -4.08 29.74 24.15
N ARG A 192 -4.23 28.65 23.36
CA ARG A 192 -5.16 27.56 23.67
C ARG A 192 -4.91 26.98 25.07
N ASP A 193 -3.67 26.85 25.45
CA ASP A 193 -3.23 26.28 26.71
C ASP A 193 -3.13 27.36 27.82
N ASN A 194 -3.69 28.56 27.59
CA ASN A 194 -3.71 29.72 28.51
C ASN A 194 -2.31 30.12 28.99
N HIS A 195 -1.27 29.94 28.20
CA HIS A 195 0.12 30.17 28.57
C HIS A 195 0.55 29.43 29.84
N ILE A 196 -0.05 28.26 30.13
CA ILE A 196 0.23 27.44 31.30
C ILE A 196 0.79 26.10 30.85
N CYS A 197 1.80 25.60 31.58
CA CYS A 197 2.32 24.25 31.39
C CYS A 197 1.24 23.20 31.68
N GLN A 198 0.88 22.40 30.70
CA GLN A 198 -0.18 21.40 30.81
C GLN A 198 0.24 20.13 31.59
N ALA A 199 1.52 20.01 31.99
CA ALA A 199 2.01 18.92 32.83
C ALA A 199 1.99 19.27 34.32
N CYS A 200 2.47 20.45 34.72
CA CYS A 200 2.55 20.86 36.11
C CYS A 200 1.53 21.94 36.49
N ASN A 201 0.72 22.43 35.53
CA ASN A 201 -0.29 23.48 35.74
C ASN A 201 0.30 24.73 36.44
N GLY A 202 1.50 25.15 36.02
CA GLY A 202 2.18 26.31 36.57
C GLY A 202 2.93 26.06 37.90
N LYS A 203 2.88 24.88 38.51
CA LYS A 203 3.50 24.59 39.80
C LYS A 203 5.03 24.74 39.81
N SER A 204 5.72 24.57 38.66
CA SER A 204 7.15 24.74 38.57
C SER A 204 7.62 26.20 38.65
N LYS A 205 6.73 27.18 38.54
CA LYS A 205 7.02 28.63 38.47
C LYS A 205 8.02 29.03 37.35
N ASP A 206 8.27 28.12 36.42
CA ASP A 206 9.21 28.36 35.30
C ASP A 206 8.53 29.27 34.26
N LYS A 207 9.20 30.36 33.91
CA LYS A 207 8.66 31.36 32.98
C LYS A 207 8.82 30.98 31.51
N VAL A 208 9.72 30.03 31.22
CA VAL A 208 10.00 29.63 29.83
C VAL A 208 9.04 28.54 29.39
N LEU A 209 8.23 28.81 28.40
CA LEU A 209 7.26 27.88 27.83
C LEU A 209 7.74 27.36 26.46
N ASN A 210 7.65 26.06 26.27
CA ASN A 210 7.98 25.34 25.06
C ASN A 210 6.76 24.63 24.49
N VAL A 211 6.58 24.67 23.18
CA VAL A 211 5.56 23.87 22.49
C VAL A 211 6.17 22.53 22.09
N HIS A 212 5.68 21.46 22.69
CA HIS A 212 6.19 20.11 22.57
C HIS A 212 5.29 19.25 21.67
N HIS A 213 5.89 18.33 20.89
CA HIS A 213 5.14 17.34 20.09
C HIS A 213 4.78 16.12 20.93
N VAL A 214 3.50 15.87 21.16
CA VAL A 214 2.99 14.68 21.87
C VAL A 214 3.45 13.40 21.19
N THR A 215 3.31 13.35 19.86
CA THR A 215 3.93 12.33 19.03
C THR A 215 5.13 12.96 18.33
N PRO A 216 6.37 12.50 18.60
CA PRO A 216 7.57 13.06 17.98
C PRO A 216 7.51 13.02 16.44
N ARG A 217 8.16 13.97 15.78
CA ARG A 217 8.27 13.98 14.30
C ARG A 217 8.95 12.73 13.76
N ALA A 218 9.87 12.15 14.52
CA ALA A 218 10.54 10.89 14.17
C ALA A 218 9.56 9.73 14.06
N ASP A 219 8.53 9.73 14.89
CA ASP A 219 7.49 8.69 14.97
C ASP A 219 6.26 9.03 14.11
N GLY A 220 6.38 10.03 13.24
CA GLY A 220 5.33 10.44 12.31
C GLY A 220 4.39 11.51 12.82
N GLY A 221 4.71 12.15 13.94
CA GLY A 221 3.99 13.31 14.47
C GLY A 221 4.03 14.52 13.52
N THR A 222 2.98 15.33 13.56
CA THR A 222 2.78 16.50 12.70
C THR A 222 2.77 17.78 13.53
N ASN A 223 2.87 18.95 12.86
CA ASN A 223 2.73 20.26 13.49
C ASN A 223 1.27 20.68 13.71
N ARG A 224 0.32 19.75 13.65
CA ARG A 224 -1.08 20.08 13.93
C ARG A 224 -1.24 20.47 15.40
N PRO A 225 -2.09 21.46 15.71
CA PRO A 225 -2.35 21.87 17.09
C PRO A 225 -2.68 20.70 18.01
N ASP A 226 -3.44 19.71 17.52
CA ASP A 226 -3.83 18.52 18.28
C ASP A 226 -2.64 17.65 18.72
N ASN A 227 -1.50 17.74 18.04
CA ASN A 227 -0.27 17.02 18.37
C ASN A 227 0.72 17.87 19.16
N LEU A 228 0.34 19.09 19.54
CA LEU A 228 1.18 20.04 20.22
C LEU A 228 0.62 20.38 21.60
N ILE A 229 1.51 20.61 22.55
CA ILE A 229 1.16 20.92 23.94
C ILE A 229 2.17 21.90 24.53
N THR A 230 1.71 22.78 25.41
CA THR A 230 2.56 23.71 26.14
C THR A 230 3.18 23.04 27.35
N LEU A 231 4.51 23.06 27.45
CA LEU A 231 5.28 22.59 28.61
C LEU A 231 6.25 23.69 29.06
N CYS A 232 6.45 23.87 30.36
CA CYS A 232 7.55 24.67 30.85
C CYS A 232 8.89 23.96 30.61
N GLU A 233 10.00 24.70 30.67
CA GLU A 233 11.32 24.15 30.37
C GLU A 233 11.69 22.99 31.29
N THR A 234 11.37 23.08 32.57
CA THR A 234 11.60 22.04 33.57
C THR A 234 10.85 20.74 33.21
N CYS A 235 9.55 20.81 32.92
CA CYS A 235 8.77 19.65 32.52
C CYS A 235 9.19 19.09 31.15
N HIS A 236 9.53 19.96 30.21
CA HIS A 236 10.05 19.56 28.89
C HIS A 236 11.36 18.78 28.99
N LYS A 237 12.32 19.25 29.81
CA LYS A 237 13.57 18.54 30.11
C LYS A 237 13.32 17.22 30.86
N ALA A 238 12.39 17.18 31.83
CA ALA A 238 12.03 15.99 32.57
C ALA A 238 11.41 14.92 31.65
N TYR A 239 10.55 15.30 30.72
CA TYR A 239 9.97 14.40 29.72
C TYR A 239 11.05 13.76 28.82
N HIS A 240 11.97 14.57 28.26
CA HIS A 240 13.06 14.04 27.45
C HIS A 240 14.04 13.13 28.19
N LYS A 241 14.14 13.28 29.51
CA LYS A 241 14.93 12.42 30.39
C LYS A 241 14.16 11.17 30.87
N GLY A 242 12.92 10.98 30.42
CA GLY A 242 12.06 9.87 30.84
C GLY A 242 11.58 9.93 32.30
N LYS A 243 11.73 11.09 32.97
CA LYS A 243 11.29 11.32 34.36
C LYS A 243 9.84 11.81 34.48
N LEU A 244 9.23 12.17 33.37
CA LEU A 244 7.86 12.65 33.30
C LEU A 244 7.10 11.91 32.20
N GLU A 245 5.97 11.33 32.54
CA GLU A 245 5.05 10.72 31.58
C GLU A 245 3.84 11.65 31.37
N LEU A 246 3.58 11.98 30.10
CA LEU A 246 2.45 12.84 29.74
C LEU A 246 1.21 11.97 29.53
N LYS A 247 0.21 12.08 30.41
CA LYS A 247 -1.11 11.43 30.29
C LYS A 247 -1.99 12.15 29.28
N ILE A 248 -1.60 12.18 28.00
CA ILE A 248 -2.33 12.88 26.95
C ILE A 248 -2.85 11.88 25.93
N LYS A 249 -4.12 12.04 25.53
CA LYS A 249 -4.67 11.27 24.40
C LYS A 249 -3.89 11.61 23.14
N LYS A 250 -3.21 10.62 22.54
CA LYS A 250 -2.60 10.76 21.22
C LYS A 250 -3.71 10.94 20.19
N HIS A 251 -3.77 12.08 19.54
CA HIS A 251 -4.75 12.33 18.49
C HIS A 251 -4.42 11.53 17.24
N LYS A 252 -5.45 10.95 16.62
CA LYS A 252 -5.32 10.16 15.40
C LYS A 252 -4.87 11.08 14.25
N ALA A 253 -3.76 10.76 13.63
CA ALA A 253 -3.31 11.47 12.44
C ALA A 253 -4.17 11.08 11.23
N PHE A 254 -4.65 12.07 10.44
CA PHE A 254 -5.43 11.85 9.21
C PHE A 254 -4.55 11.63 7.97
N LYS A 255 -3.44 10.92 8.15
CA LYS A 255 -2.48 10.68 7.06
C LYS A 255 -3.06 9.81 5.94
N THR A 256 -3.83 8.81 6.31
CA THR A 256 -4.48 7.89 5.38
C THR A 256 -5.48 8.60 4.52
N GLU A 257 -6.34 9.39 5.13
CA GLU A 257 -7.40 10.19 4.53
C GLU A 257 -6.81 11.24 3.59
N THR A 258 -5.79 11.97 4.05
CA THR A 258 -5.08 12.96 3.23
C THR A 258 -4.44 12.34 1.98
N VAL A 259 -3.77 11.21 2.13
CA VAL A 259 -3.14 10.51 1.00
C VAL A 259 -4.19 10.02 0.01
N MET A 260 -5.31 9.46 0.47
CA MET A 260 -6.38 8.99 -0.41
C MET A 260 -7.10 10.16 -1.10
N SER A 261 -7.28 11.30 -0.43
CA SER A 261 -7.82 12.53 -1.06
C SER A 261 -6.92 13.05 -2.20
N ILE A 262 -5.60 12.92 -2.07
CA ILE A 262 -4.66 13.27 -3.15
C ILE A 262 -4.73 12.24 -4.29
N LEU A 263 -4.85 10.95 -3.97
CA LEU A 263 -4.75 9.87 -4.95
C LEU A 263 -6.00 9.69 -5.80
N ARG A 264 -7.20 9.92 -5.27
CA ARG A 264 -8.48 9.62 -5.90
C ARG A 264 -8.56 10.06 -7.37
N TRP A 265 -8.36 11.32 -7.62
CA TRP A 265 -8.44 11.87 -8.98
C TRP A 265 -7.24 11.50 -9.84
N LYS A 266 -6.08 11.32 -9.23
CA LYS A 266 -4.88 10.88 -9.96
C LYS A 266 -4.98 9.44 -10.45
N ILE A 267 -5.67 8.56 -9.71
CA ILE A 267 -5.96 7.19 -10.16
C ILE A 267 -6.92 7.24 -11.36
N VAL A 268 -8.02 8.00 -11.25
CA VAL A 268 -9.00 8.18 -12.34
C VAL A 268 -8.33 8.71 -13.59
N ASN A 269 -7.60 9.82 -13.47
CA ASN A 269 -6.95 10.46 -14.61
C ASN A 269 -5.92 9.51 -15.26
N LYS A 270 -5.13 8.82 -14.43
CA LYS A 270 -4.12 7.87 -14.94
C LYS A 270 -4.75 6.69 -15.68
N LEU A 271 -5.89 6.20 -15.23
CA LEU A 271 -6.62 5.14 -15.92
C LEU A 271 -7.21 5.64 -17.25
N ARG A 272 -7.76 6.87 -17.29
CA ARG A 272 -8.27 7.49 -18.53
C ARG A 272 -7.14 7.72 -19.54
N GLU A 273 -5.99 8.24 -19.11
CA GLU A 273 -4.78 8.37 -19.93
C GLU A 273 -4.32 7.03 -20.54
N LEU A 274 -4.55 5.91 -19.86
CA LEU A 274 -4.27 4.56 -20.34
C LEU A 274 -5.38 3.99 -21.25
N GLY A 275 -6.34 4.81 -21.67
CA GLY A 275 -7.41 4.43 -22.59
C GLY A 275 -8.53 3.59 -21.96
N ASN A 276 -8.73 3.70 -20.63
CA ASN A 276 -9.82 2.99 -19.98
C ASN A 276 -11.10 3.81 -19.93
N THR A 277 -12.25 3.16 -20.13
CA THR A 277 -13.56 3.69 -19.76
C THR A 277 -13.68 3.63 -18.24
N VAL A 278 -13.71 4.80 -17.58
CA VAL A 278 -13.73 4.88 -16.11
C VAL A 278 -14.99 5.57 -15.63
N ASN A 279 -15.82 4.86 -14.88
CA ASN A 279 -16.95 5.38 -14.13
C ASN A 279 -16.56 5.59 -12.66
N ILE A 280 -17.24 6.53 -12.02
CA ILE A 280 -16.94 6.95 -10.65
C ILE A 280 -18.17 6.68 -9.78
N THR A 281 -17.95 6.14 -8.59
CA THR A 281 -18.95 6.00 -7.53
C THR A 281 -18.43 6.55 -6.21
N TYR A 282 -19.30 6.68 -5.24
CA TYR A 282 -18.99 7.25 -3.93
C TYR A 282 -19.30 6.24 -2.81
N GLY A 283 -18.58 6.35 -1.70
CA GLY A 283 -18.65 5.38 -0.60
C GLY A 283 -20.04 5.22 0.02
N TYR A 284 -20.90 6.25 -0.01
CA TYR A 284 -22.27 6.12 0.51
C TYR A 284 -23.13 5.22 -0.40
N LEU A 285 -22.95 5.28 -1.73
CA LEU A 285 -23.63 4.40 -2.68
C LEU A 285 -23.16 2.94 -2.51
N THR A 286 -21.84 2.75 -2.40
CA THR A 286 -21.25 1.42 -2.12
C THR A 286 -21.81 0.84 -0.82
N LYS A 287 -21.87 1.65 0.25
CA LYS A 287 -22.42 1.23 1.54
C LYS A 287 -23.90 0.82 1.42
N SER A 288 -24.73 1.63 0.76
CA SER A 288 -26.16 1.33 0.57
C SER A 288 -26.36 0.04 -0.24
N ALA A 289 -25.63 -0.13 -1.35
CA ALA A 289 -25.69 -1.35 -2.16
C ALA A 289 -25.26 -2.58 -1.37
N ARG A 290 -24.17 -2.49 -0.58
CA ARG A 290 -23.69 -3.59 0.24
C ARG A 290 -24.68 -4.02 1.32
N ILE A 291 -25.34 -3.05 1.99
CA ILE A 291 -26.38 -3.32 2.99
C ILE A 291 -27.60 -3.98 2.33
N ALA A 292 -28.05 -3.47 1.18
CA ALA A 292 -29.18 -4.04 0.44
C ALA A 292 -28.92 -5.49 0.01
N LEU A 293 -27.68 -5.82 -0.33
CA LEU A 293 -27.25 -7.18 -0.69
C LEU A 293 -26.90 -8.05 0.53
N LYS A 294 -27.05 -7.54 1.76
CA LYS A 294 -26.71 -8.25 3.02
C LYS A 294 -25.29 -8.81 3.04
N LEU A 295 -24.33 -8.09 2.47
CA LEU A 295 -22.93 -8.48 2.41
C LEU A 295 -22.13 -7.89 3.60
N ASP A 296 -21.24 -8.71 4.17
CA ASP A 296 -20.29 -8.26 5.18
C ASP A 296 -19.34 -7.20 4.63
N LYS A 297 -18.87 -6.31 5.51
CA LYS A 297 -17.92 -5.28 5.13
C LYS A 297 -16.55 -5.88 4.86
N SER A 298 -16.13 -5.88 3.59
CA SER A 298 -14.78 -6.20 3.14
C SER A 298 -14.48 -5.41 1.86
N HIS A 299 -13.19 -5.16 1.58
CA HIS A 299 -12.81 -4.48 0.34
C HIS A 299 -13.26 -5.24 -0.92
N ALA A 300 -13.25 -6.57 -0.86
CA ALA A 300 -13.70 -7.40 -1.97
C ALA A 300 -15.23 -7.32 -2.19
N ASN A 301 -16.05 -7.21 -1.13
CA ASN A 301 -17.49 -7.02 -1.24
C ASN A 301 -17.85 -5.61 -1.70
N ASP A 302 -17.16 -4.61 -1.19
CA ASP A 302 -17.34 -3.24 -1.63
C ASP A 302 -16.99 -3.12 -3.13
N ALA A 303 -15.90 -3.76 -3.59
CA ALA A 303 -15.55 -3.82 -5.02
C ALA A 303 -16.64 -4.50 -5.88
N PHE A 304 -17.31 -5.54 -5.37
CA PHE A 304 -18.43 -6.17 -6.05
C PHE A 304 -19.60 -5.20 -6.25
N CYS A 305 -19.99 -4.47 -5.22
CA CYS A 305 -21.03 -3.44 -5.30
C CYS A 305 -20.64 -2.33 -6.28
N ILE A 306 -19.37 -1.90 -6.27
CA ILE A 306 -18.82 -0.88 -7.19
C ILE A 306 -18.88 -1.37 -8.64
N ALA A 307 -18.69 -2.65 -8.90
CA ALA A 307 -18.85 -3.24 -10.24
C ALA A 307 -20.30 -3.24 -10.74
N GLY A 308 -21.27 -2.94 -9.88
CA GLY A 308 -22.70 -3.08 -10.16
C GLY A 308 -23.19 -4.50 -9.93
N GLY A 309 -22.55 -5.22 -9.01
CA GLY A 309 -22.97 -6.56 -8.63
C GLY A 309 -24.32 -6.55 -7.91
N SER A 310 -25.11 -7.60 -8.18
CA SER A 310 -26.43 -7.82 -7.60
C SER A 310 -26.63 -9.29 -7.22
N GLY A 311 -27.23 -10.08 -8.07
CA GLY A 311 -27.53 -11.49 -7.86
C GLY A 311 -26.56 -12.48 -8.53
N GLN A 312 -25.40 -12.05 -9.00
CA GLN A 312 -24.44 -12.92 -9.70
C GLN A 312 -23.89 -14.02 -8.81
N GLU A 313 -23.58 -15.18 -9.41
CA GLU A 313 -22.84 -16.25 -8.74
C GLU A 313 -21.47 -15.73 -8.30
N ARG A 314 -21.20 -15.77 -6.98
CA ARG A 314 -19.97 -15.26 -6.37
C ARG A 314 -18.81 -16.26 -6.52
N THR A 315 -17.58 -15.73 -6.62
CA THR A 315 -16.36 -16.55 -6.62
C THR A 315 -15.56 -16.36 -5.31
N ASP A 316 -14.62 -17.28 -5.05
CA ASP A 316 -13.76 -17.21 -3.88
C ASP A 316 -12.83 -16.01 -3.93
N VAL A 317 -12.48 -15.48 -2.75
CA VAL A 317 -11.53 -14.37 -2.62
C VAL A 317 -10.10 -14.89 -2.81
N ILE A 318 -9.38 -14.32 -3.75
CA ILE A 318 -7.96 -14.57 -3.93
C ILE A 318 -7.17 -13.43 -3.27
N ASN A 319 -6.44 -13.73 -2.20
CA ASN A 319 -5.64 -12.73 -1.51
C ASN A 319 -4.35 -12.43 -2.26
N GLY A 320 -4.08 -11.14 -2.47
CA GLY A 320 -2.88 -10.65 -3.13
C GLY A 320 -2.04 -9.76 -2.22
N SER A 321 -0.76 -9.65 -2.52
CA SER A 321 0.14 -8.72 -1.82
C SER A 321 1.24 -8.21 -2.74
N PHE A 322 1.67 -6.96 -2.49
CA PHE A 322 2.84 -6.42 -3.17
C PHE A 322 4.11 -6.72 -2.39
N ASN A 323 5.02 -7.45 -3.02
CA ASN A 323 6.25 -7.91 -2.40
C ASN A 323 7.49 -7.24 -2.99
N ARG A 324 8.53 -7.18 -2.17
CA ARG A 324 9.86 -6.72 -2.55
C ARG A 324 10.83 -7.90 -2.54
N ARG A 325 11.42 -8.19 -3.68
CA ARG A 325 12.51 -9.15 -3.80
C ARG A 325 13.83 -8.47 -3.45
N ASN A 326 14.31 -8.67 -2.23
CA ASN A 326 15.60 -8.12 -1.79
C ASN A 326 16.12 -8.89 -0.56
N ASN A 327 17.32 -9.39 -0.66
CA ASN A 327 17.99 -10.11 0.43
C ASN A 327 19.03 -9.26 1.19
N ARG A 328 18.98 -7.93 1.03
CA ARG A 328 19.90 -7.03 1.74
C ARG A 328 19.14 -6.10 2.67
N SER A 329 19.36 -6.25 3.96
CA SER A 329 18.96 -5.27 4.97
C SER A 329 19.99 -4.16 5.04
N VAL A 330 19.54 -2.92 5.21
CA VAL A 330 20.41 -1.80 5.53
C VAL A 330 20.65 -1.82 7.03
N GLN A 331 21.87 -2.07 7.45
CA GLN A 331 22.28 -1.92 8.85
C GLN A 331 22.70 -0.48 9.08
N LEU A 332 21.96 0.23 9.93
CA LEU A 332 22.19 1.65 10.19
C LEU A 332 23.37 1.87 11.13
N ASN A 333 23.56 0.99 12.11
CA ASN A 333 24.69 1.03 13.03
C ASN A 333 25.64 -0.14 12.71
N ARG A 334 26.84 0.21 12.26
CA ARG A 334 27.91 -0.73 11.91
C ARG A 334 29.20 -0.45 12.70
N LYS A 335 29.10 0.16 13.86
CA LYS A 335 30.25 0.40 14.72
C LYS A 335 30.89 -0.95 15.11
N GLY A 336 32.16 -1.12 14.84
CA GLY A 336 32.91 -2.36 15.14
C GLY A 336 32.82 -3.47 14.08
N PHE A 337 32.00 -3.33 13.03
CA PHE A 337 31.86 -4.33 11.97
C PHE A 337 32.49 -3.90 10.66
N LYS A 338 33.31 -4.76 10.07
CA LYS A 338 33.80 -4.56 8.70
C LYS A 338 32.61 -4.63 7.72
N PRO A 339 32.46 -3.68 6.80
CA PRO A 339 31.38 -3.74 5.82
C PRO A 339 31.67 -4.87 4.82
N SER A 340 30.91 -5.95 4.86
CA SER A 340 30.90 -6.90 3.76
C SER A 340 30.07 -6.35 2.61
N ILE A 341 30.70 -6.04 1.48
CA ILE A 341 30.02 -5.62 0.27
C ILE A 341 29.79 -6.87 -0.58
N ARG A 342 28.51 -7.28 -0.68
CA ARG A 342 28.15 -8.35 -1.59
C ARG A 342 28.20 -7.81 -3.02
N LYS A 343 29.06 -8.35 -3.86
CA LYS A 343 29.18 -7.96 -5.28
C LYS A 343 28.09 -8.59 -6.16
N VAL A 344 27.67 -9.81 -5.84
CA VAL A 344 26.70 -10.57 -6.64
C VAL A 344 25.44 -10.85 -5.84
N ARG A 345 24.26 -10.75 -6.48
CA ARG A 345 22.99 -11.16 -5.90
C ARG A 345 22.82 -12.66 -6.04
N TYR A 346 22.36 -13.31 -4.98
CA TYR A 346 22.05 -14.73 -5.04
C TYR A 346 20.80 -14.99 -5.89
N LYS A 347 20.76 -16.17 -6.51
CA LYS A 347 19.66 -16.60 -7.39
C LYS A 347 18.33 -16.54 -6.68
N MET A 348 18.23 -17.10 -5.47
CA MET A 348 17.05 -17.02 -4.61
C MET A 348 17.11 -15.82 -3.67
N GLN A 349 15.97 -15.19 -3.43
CA GLN A 349 15.85 -14.01 -2.59
C GLN A 349 14.54 -14.05 -1.80
N PRO A 350 14.39 -13.25 -0.72
CA PRO A 350 13.16 -13.20 0.05
C PRO A 350 11.93 -12.98 -0.81
N ASN A 351 10.85 -13.65 -0.43
CA ASN A 351 9.54 -13.70 -1.10
C ASN A 351 9.48 -14.53 -2.38
N ASP A 352 10.59 -15.09 -2.89
CA ASP A 352 10.51 -16.06 -3.98
C ASP A 352 9.70 -17.28 -3.52
N LEU A 353 8.88 -17.83 -4.40
CA LEU A 353 8.25 -19.14 -4.20
C LEU A 353 9.11 -20.21 -4.85
N VAL A 354 9.42 -21.24 -4.09
CA VAL A 354 10.27 -22.34 -4.52
C VAL A 354 9.60 -23.67 -4.24
N ARG A 355 9.89 -24.67 -5.05
CA ARG A 355 9.53 -26.06 -4.80
C ARG A 355 10.73 -26.77 -4.19
N CYS A 356 10.50 -27.48 -3.09
CA CYS A 356 11.47 -28.39 -2.49
C CYS A 356 10.75 -29.74 -2.27
N GLY A 357 11.17 -30.77 -3.00
CA GLY A 357 10.42 -32.02 -3.07
C GLY A 357 9.04 -31.82 -3.69
N LYS A 358 7.99 -32.25 -2.99
CA LYS A 358 6.59 -32.12 -3.41
C LYS A 358 5.92 -30.82 -2.94
N GLU A 359 6.55 -30.08 -2.03
CA GLU A 359 5.95 -28.92 -1.37
C GLU A 359 6.43 -27.59 -1.93
N VAL A 360 5.62 -26.56 -1.70
CA VAL A 360 5.91 -25.17 -2.10
C VAL A 360 6.17 -24.32 -0.86
N PHE A 361 7.29 -23.63 -0.88
CA PHE A 361 7.78 -22.78 0.19
C PHE A 361 8.01 -21.34 -0.26
N ARG A 362 7.97 -20.43 0.70
CA ARG A 362 8.41 -19.05 0.52
C ARG A 362 9.83 -18.86 1.06
N VAL A 363 10.71 -18.27 0.26
CA VAL A 363 12.05 -17.94 0.68
C VAL A 363 12.03 -16.79 1.70
N ILE A 364 12.64 -16.99 2.87
CA ILE A 364 12.87 -15.95 3.88
C ILE A 364 14.21 -15.27 3.65
N GLY A 365 15.25 -16.04 3.35
CA GLY A 365 16.60 -15.53 3.16
C GLY A 365 17.56 -16.59 2.66
N VAL A 366 18.77 -16.16 2.38
CA VAL A 366 19.87 -17.01 1.90
C VAL A 366 21.09 -16.74 2.75
N HIS A 367 21.79 -17.79 3.18
CA HIS A 367 22.99 -17.69 4.02
C HIS A 367 24.13 -18.56 3.51
N SER A 368 25.25 -18.59 4.24
CA SER A 368 26.45 -19.38 3.90
C SER A 368 26.90 -19.14 2.45
N TYR A 369 27.10 -17.86 2.10
CA TYR A 369 27.54 -17.43 0.75
C TYR A 369 26.65 -17.92 -0.41
N GLY A 370 25.35 -18.16 -0.14
CA GLY A 370 24.40 -18.60 -1.13
C GLY A 370 24.22 -20.10 -1.24
N LYS A 371 24.90 -20.90 -0.41
CA LYS A 371 24.82 -22.37 -0.42
C LYS A 371 23.49 -22.88 0.17
N TYR A 372 22.92 -22.17 1.14
CA TYR A 372 21.72 -22.57 1.84
C TYR A 372 20.62 -21.50 1.77
N VAL A 373 19.38 -21.96 1.73
CA VAL A 373 18.18 -21.12 1.69
C VAL A 373 17.28 -21.44 2.88
N LYS A 374 16.80 -20.40 3.57
CA LYS A 374 15.76 -20.48 4.60
C LYS A 374 14.40 -20.41 3.94
N LEU A 375 13.62 -21.45 4.13
CA LEU A 375 12.30 -21.63 3.53
C LEU A 375 11.22 -21.67 4.60
N ARG A 376 10.04 -21.11 4.30
CA ARG A 376 8.86 -21.14 5.16
C ARG A 376 7.72 -21.79 4.41
N ASN A 377 7.06 -22.78 5.03
CA ASN A 377 5.86 -23.42 4.48
C ASN A 377 4.57 -22.63 4.84
N LYS A 378 3.41 -23.14 4.44
CA LYS A 378 2.10 -22.56 4.75
C LYS A 378 1.77 -22.60 6.26
N LEU A 379 2.32 -23.54 6.99
CA LEU A 379 2.15 -23.71 8.45
C LEU A 379 3.11 -22.84 9.26
N ASN A 380 3.87 -21.93 8.60
CA ASN A 380 4.91 -21.08 9.19
C ASN A 380 6.15 -21.82 9.72
N GLU A 381 6.30 -23.08 9.42
CA GLU A 381 7.50 -23.86 9.76
C GLU A 381 8.67 -23.42 8.89
N ILE A 382 9.85 -23.37 9.50
CA ILE A 382 11.07 -22.88 8.86
C ILE A 382 12.05 -24.03 8.71
N ILE A 383 12.47 -24.28 7.48
CA ILE A 383 13.50 -25.27 7.15
C ILE A 383 14.70 -24.60 6.48
N ASN A 384 15.89 -25.18 6.69
CA ASN A 384 17.11 -24.82 5.98
C ASN A 384 17.47 -25.91 4.99
N VAL A 385 17.58 -25.54 3.73
CA VAL A 385 17.82 -26.49 2.64
C VAL A 385 18.98 -26.01 1.77
N ASN A 386 19.74 -26.95 1.23
CA ASN A 386 20.73 -26.61 0.22
C ASN A 386 20.03 -26.05 -1.03
N ILE A 387 20.55 -24.96 -1.57
CA ILE A 387 19.94 -24.26 -2.72
C ILE A 387 19.74 -25.16 -3.96
N LYS A 388 20.58 -26.19 -4.10
CA LYS A 388 20.46 -27.17 -5.20
C LYS A 388 19.21 -28.05 -5.12
N LYS A 389 18.60 -28.20 -3.90
CA LYS A 389 17.40 -28.99 -3.66
C LYS A 389 16.09 -28.20 -3.83
N ALA A 390 16.18 -26.92 -4.20
CA ALA A 390 15.03 -26.06 -4.34
C ALA A 390 14.99 -25.38 -5.72
N ASP A 391 13.83 -25.47 -6.39
CA ASP A 391 13.56 -24.88 -7.69
C ASP A 391 12.70 -23.63 -7.57
N ILE A 392 13.08 -22.56 -8.25
CA ILE A 392 12.29 -21.33 -8.28
C ILE A 392 11.04 -21.55 -9.14
N LEU A 393 9.87 -21.34 -8.55
CA LEU A 393 8.59 -21.36 -9.25
C LEU A 393 8.14 -19.96 -9.67
N VAL A 394 8.29 -18.99 -8.76
CA VAL A 394 7.88 -17.60 -8.98
C VAL A 394 8.87 -16.66 -8.27
N TYR A 395 9.30 -15.63 -8.97
CA TYR A 395 10.10 -14.57 -8.37
C TYR A 395 9.23 -13.65 -7.50
N GLY A 396 9.66 -13.42 -6.26
CA GLY A 396 8.96 -12.66 -5.23
C GLY A 396 8.97 -11.14 -5.41
N LYS A 397 8.63 -10.64 -6.62
CA LYS A 397 8.67 -9.22 -6.95
C LYS A 397 7.34 -8.74 -7.50
N GLY A 398 6.81 -7.64 -6.93
CA GLY A 398 5.58 -7.02 -7.39
C GLY A 398 4.34 -7.68 -6.80
N LEU A 399 3.24 -7.65 -7.53
CA LEU A 399 1.97 -8.27 -7.13
C LEU A 399 2.07 -9.79 -7.22
N GLN A 400 1.73 -10.44 -6.13
CA GLN A 400 1.62 -11.90 -6.03
C GLN A 400 0.29 -12.26 -5.37
N PHE A 401 -0.32 -13.35 -5.82
CA PHE A 401 -1.51 -13.96 -5.23
C PHE A 401 -1.13 -15.28 -4.56
N ASN A 402 -1.80 -15.58 -3.45
CA ASN A 402 -1.57 -16.79 -2.65
C ASN A 402 -2.68 -17.80 -2.88
#